data_dedf985c9700a5ec0363e87c2a976ad4
#
_entry.id   dedf985c9700a5ec0363e87c2a976ad4
#
_cell.length_a   1.000
_cell.length_b   1.000
_cell.length_c   1.000
_cell.angle_alpha   90.00
_cell.angle_beta   90.00
_cell.angle_gamma   90.00
#
_symmetry.space_group_name_H-M   'P 1'
#
loop_
_entity.id
_entity.type
_entity.pdbx_description
1 polymer ?
#
loop_
_entity_poly.entity_id
_entity_poly.type
_entity_poly.pdbx_seq_one_letter_code
_entity_poly.pdbx_strand_id
1 'polypeptide(L)'
;MTDKHVIITGGAGYIGSLLTSELLRANYRVTVLDSLLFGGEGIVPFLSHPNFHFVKADVTEPRTVRDAVTRGWQKPDTVIHLAAIVGFPACQAVGKQVSWKYNVEATKNVYGQAADLGVERFVFASTYSNYGMSTDGLPVTEESPLNPQ
;
A
#
# COMPACT_ATOMS: atom_id res chain seq x y z
N MET A 1 -11.47 20.97 -9.05
CA MET A 1 -11.51 19.74 -8.25
C MET A 1 -10.78 18.68 -9.03
N THR A 2 -9.81 18.01 -8.46
CA THR A 2 -9.15 16.89 -9.14
C THR A 2 -10.12 15.70 -9.12
N ASP A 3 -10.60 15.27 -10.27
CA ASP A 3 -11.45 14.08 -10.39
C ASP A 3 -10.60 12.78 -10.37
N LYS A 4 -9.42 12.85 -9.75
CA LYS A 4 -8.45 11.76 -9.69
C LYS A 4 -8.75 10.81 -8.55
N HIS A 5 -8.68 9.52 -8.85
CA HIS A 5 -8.93 8.45 -7.91
C HIS A 5 -7.64 7.69 -7.57
N VAL A 6 -7.36 7.56 -6.27
CA VAL A 6 -6.19 6.84 -5.74
C VAL A 6 -6.67 5.65 -4.91
N ILE A 7 -6.15 4.48 -5.20
CA ILE A 7 -6.28 3.30 -4.33
C ILE A 7 -5.03 3.19 -3.46
N ILE A 8 -5.22 3.00 -2.16
CA ILE A 8 -4.14 2.75 -1.19
C ILE A 8 -4.35 1.38 -0.58
N THR A 9 -3.45 0.44 -0.80
CA THR A 9 -3.44 -0.82 -0.06
C THR A 9 -2.66 -0.64 1.24
N GLY A 10 -3.12 -1.22 2.33
CA GLY A 10 -2.52 -0.95 3.65
C GLY A 10 -2.85 0.45 4.19
N GLY A 11 -3.95 1.03 3.70
CA GLY A 11 -4.32 2.40 4.01
C GLY A 11 -4.83 2.62 5.43
N ALA A 12 -5.18 1.55 6.18
CA ALA A 12 -5.55 1.63 7.59
C ALA A 12 -4.34 1.67 8.53
N GLY A 13 -3.14 1.39 8.01
CA GLY A 13 -1.88 1.46 8.76
C GLY A 13 -1.41 2.90 9.03
N TYR A 14 -0.28 3.03 9.73
CA TYR A 14 0.26 4.34 10.17
C TYR A 14 0.52 5.29 8.99
N ILE A 15 1.31 4.89 8.01
CA ILE A 15 1.62 5.73 6.84
C ILE A 15 0.36 5.93 5.98
N GLY A 16 -0.41 4.86 5.79
CA GLY A 16 -1.59 4.88 4.93
C GLY A 16 -2.68 5.84 5.41
N SER A 17 -2.93 5.91 6.72
CA SER A 17 -3.91 6.83 7.29
C SER A 17 -3.50 8.30 7.15
N LEU A 18 -2.22 8.62 7.36
CA LEU A 18 -1.70 9.98 7.15
C LEU A 18 -1.80 10.38 5.67
N LEU A 19 -1.39 9.49 4.77
CA LEU A 19 -1.47 9.73 3.33
C LEU A 19 -2.93 9.91 2.87
N THR A 20 -3.84 9.10 3.39
CA THR A 20 -5.29 9.24 3.14
C THR A 20 -5.78 10.64 3.51
N SER A 21 -5.39 11.13 4.71
CA SER A 21 -5.73 12.48 5.14
C SER A 21 -5.26 13.55 4.16
N GLU A 22 -4.01 13.49 3.74
CA GLU A 22 -3.44 14.49 2.83
C GLU A 22 -4.09 14.46 1.43
N LEU A 23 -4.36 13.27 0.90
CA LEU A 23 -5.03 13.13 -0.38
C LEU A 23 -6.47 13.63 -0.34
N LEU A 24 -7.23 13.34 0.73
CA LEU A 24 -8.57 13.87 0.90
C LEU A 24 -8.58 15.41 1.01
N ARG A 25 -7.62 16.00 1.74
CA ARG A 25 -7.43 17.45 1.82
C ARG A 25 -7.12 18.07 0.46
N ALA A 26 -6.39 17.34 -0.39
CA ALA A 26 -6.11 17.74 -1.76
C ALA A 26 -7.25 17.43 -2.75
N ASN A 27 -8.43 17.04 -2.25
CA ASN A 27 -9.64 16.72 -3.02
C ASN A 27 -9.50 15.52 -3.97
N TYR A 28 -8.63 14.56 -3.68
CA TYR A 28 -8.63 13.27 -4.37
C TYR A 28 -9.79 12.39 -3.87
N ARG A 29 -10.27 11.50 -4.73
CA ARG A 29 -11.05 10.34 -4.31
C ARG A 29 -10.09 9.27 -3.83
N VAL A 30 -10.31 8.74 -2.64
CA VAL A 30 -9.40 7.75 -2.03
C VAL A 30 -10.17 6.49 -1.67
N THR A 31 -9.75 5.37 -2.24
CA THR A 31 -10.19 4.04 -1.80
C THR A 31 -9.08 3.37 -1.02
N VAL A 32 -9.35 3.04 0.22
CA VAL A 32 -8.44 2.25 1.07
C VAL A 32 -8.82 0.78 1.00
N LEU A 33 -7.84 -0.07 0.66
CA LEU A 33 -7.90 -1.52 0.75
C LEU A 33 -7.05 -1.98 1.94
N ASP A 34 -7.68 -2.63 2.91
CA ASP A 34 -6.96 -3.14 4.08
C ASP A 34 -7.68 -4.35 4.67
N SER A 35 -6.92 -5.31 5.15
CA SER A 35 -7.46 -6.50 5.84
C SER A 35 -7.81 -6.23 7.30
N LEU A 36 -7.34 -5.10 7.85
CA LEU A 36 -7.43 -4.72 9.26
C LEU A 36 -6.70 -5.69 10.20
N LEU A 37 -5.66 -6.36 9.71
CA LEU A 37 -4.87 -7.30 10.51
C LEU A 37 -4.24 -6.62 11.74
N PHE A 38 -3.88 -5.35 11.61
CA PHE A 38 -3.25 -4.54 12.66
C PHE A 38 -4.18 -3.44 13.20
N GLY A 39 -5.51 -3.60 13.07
CA GLY A 39 -6.50 -2.62 13.47
C GLY A 39 -6.97 -1.71 12.33
N GLY A 40 -7.87 -0.79 12.64
CA GLY A 40 -8.50 0.09 11.64
C GLY A 40 -8.80 1.48 12.15
N GLU A 41 -8.28 1.82 13.32
CA GLU A 41 -8.57 3.09 13.99
C GLU A 41 -8.13 4.30 13.15
N GLY A 42 -7.07 4.13 12.36
CA GLY A 42 -6.52 5.18 11.51
C GLY A 42 -7.47 5.70 10.42
N ILE A 43 -8.45 4.89 9.99
CA ILE A 43 -9.40 5.28 8.94
C ILE A 43 -10.76 5.75 9.48
N VAL A 44 -11.03 5.57 10.77
CA VAL A 44 -12.31 5.95 11.38
C VAL A 44 -12.70 7.41 11.11
N PRO A 45 -11.78 8.40 11.18
CA PRO A 45 -12.10 9.79 10.92
C PRO A 45 -12.59 10.06 9.48
N PHE A 46 -12.33 9.17 8.54
CA PHE A 46 -12.63 9.38 7.13
C PHE A 46 -13.90 8.69 6.66
N LEU A 47 -14.52 7.80 7.47
CA LEU A 47 -15.65 6.97 7.06
C LEU A 47 -16.86 7.76 6.58
N SER A 48 -17.05 8.99 7.05
CA SER A 48 -18.11 9.89 6.60
C SER A 48 -17.71 10.86 5.49
N HIS A 49 -16.45 10.82 5.03
CA HIS A 49 -15.96 11.76 4.02
C HIS A 49 -16.48 11.38 2.62
N PRO A 50 -17.08 12.29 1.84
CA PRO A 50 -17.72 11.97 0.56
C PRO A 50 -16.76 11.42 -0.50
N ASN A 51 -15.46 11.73 -0.39
CA ASN A 51 -14.42 11.27 -1.30
C ASN A 51 -13.62 10.08 -0.72
N PHE A 52 -14.11 9.46 0.35
CA PHE A 52 -13.45 8.30 0.96
C PHE A 52 -14.27 7.03 0.77
N HIS A 53 -13.60 5.95 0.42
CA HIS A 53 -14.20 4.63 0.35
C HIS A 53 -13.27 3.60 1.00
N PHE A 54 -13.84 2.76 1.85
CA PHE A 54 -13.11 1.66 2.48
C PHE A 54 -13.61 0.31 1.96
N VAL A 55 -12.67 -0.55 1.60
CA VAL A 55 -12.92 -1.94 1.23
C VAL A 55 -12.06 -2.84 2.10
N LYS A 56 -12.71 -3.62 2.97
CA LYS A 56 -12.02 -4.67 3.71
C LYS A 56 -11.65 -5.78 2.75
N ALA A 57 -10.36 -5.98 2.52
CA ALA A 57 -9.86 -6.96 1.56
C ALA A 57 -8.42 -7.38 1.89
N ASP A 58 -8.06 -8.61 1.51
CA ASP A 58 -6.71 -9.13 1.61
C ASP A 58 -6.01 -8.98 0.25
N VAL A 59 -4.84 -8.37 0.22
CA VAL A 59 -4.04 -8.16 -0.99
C VAL A 59 -3.51 -9.46 -1.62
N THR A 60 -3.56 -10.56 -0.89
CA THR A 60 -3.22 -11.89 -1.42
C THR A 60 -4.31 -12.48 -2.30
N GLU A 61 -5.54 -11.94 -2.25
CA GLU A 61 -6.66 -12.40 -3.06
C GLU A 61 -6.54 -11.94 -4.52
N PRO A 62 -6.88 -12.81 -5.49
CA PRO A 62 -6.54 -12.57 -6.91
C PRO A 62 -7.34 -11.44 -7.57
N ARG A 63 -8.37 -10.89 -6.93
CA ARG A 63 -9.25 -9.86 -7.52
C ARG A 63 -9.41 -8.61 -6.66
N THR A 64 -8.62 -8.46 -5.61
CA THR A 64 -8.76 -7.43 -4.59
C THR A 64 -8.90 -6.02 -5.17
N VAL A 65 -8.01 -5.61 -6.07
CA VAL A 65 -8.04 -4.27 -6.69
C VAL A 65 -9.21 -4.15 -7.67
N ARG A 66 -9.48 -5.18 -8.47
CA ARG A 66 -10.60 -5.18 -9.42
C ARG A 66 -11.95 -5.06 -8.72
N ASP A 67 -12.14 -5.82 -7.65
CA ASP A 67 -13.40 -5.82 -6.89
C ASP A 67 -13.62 -4.48 -6.17
N ALA A 68 -12.55 -3.81 -5.77
CA ALA A 68 -12.63 -2.46 -5.22
C ALA A 68 -13.13 -1.43 -6.24
N VAL A 69 -12.69 -1.53 -7.48
CA VAL A 69 -13.13 -0.65 -8.57
C VAL A 69 -14.62 -0.88 -8.88
N THR A 70 -15.08 -2.14 -8.88
CA THR A 70 -16.49 -2.47 -9.21
C THR A 70 -17.48 -2.03 -8.12
N ARG A 71 -17.02 -1.83 -6.88
CA ARG A 71 -17.88 -1.49 -5.74
C ARG A 71 -18.05 0.00 -5.49
N GLY A 72 -17.35 0.84 -6.20
CA GLY A 72 -17.32 2.25 -5.84
C GLY A 72 -17.23 3.19 -7.02
N TRP A 73 -16.05 3.67 -7.24
CA TRP A 73 -15.79 4.74 -8.20
C TRP A 73 -15.15 4.22 -9.48
N GLN A 74 -14.91 5.18 -10.39
CA GLN A 74 -14.21 4.94 -11.63
C GLN A 74 -12.85 4.25 -11.43
N LYS A 75 -12.30 3.70 -12.49
CA LYS A 75 -10.94 3.21 -12.57
C LYS A 75 -9.97 4.16 -11.86
N PRO A 76 -9.08 3.65 -11.00
CA PRO A 76 -8.09 4.50 -10.34
C PRO A 76 -7.04 5.02 -11.33
N ASP A 77 -6.61 6.25 -11.12
CA ASP A 77 -5.46 6.83 -11.80
C ASP A 77 -4.15 6.31 -11.21
N THR A 78 -4.15 6.09 -9.90
CA THR A 78 -2.95 5.68 -9.16
C THR A 78 -3.29 4.58 -8.16
N VAL A 79 -2.39 3.60 -8.05
CA VAL A 79 -2.36 2.64 -6.95
C VAL A 79 -1.10 2.88 -6.12
N ILE A 80 -1.26 3.07 -4.81
CA ILE A 80 -0.17 3.18 -3.84
C ILE A 80 -0.18 1.93 -2.97
N HIS A 81 0.86 1.11 -3.09
CA HIS A 81 0.94 -0.16 -2.42
C HIS A 81 1.80 -0.05 -1.16
N LEU A 82 1.13 -0.02 0.01
CA LEU A 82 1.74 0.03 1.34
C LEU A 82 1.50 -1.25 2.14
N ALA A 83 0.57 -2.11 1.69
CA ALA A 83 0.23 -3.33 2.39
C ALA A 83 1.41 -4.30 2.41
N ALA A 84 1.92 -4.59 3.59
CA ALA A 84 3.00 -5.52 3.84
C ALA A 84 3.01 -5.96 5.30
N ILE A 85 3.66 -7.08 5.59
CA ILE A 85 4.07 -7.41 6.95
C ILE A 85 5.44 -6.79 7.17
N VAL A 86 5.51 -5.78 8.04
CA VAL A 86 6.72 -4.97 8.23
C VAL A 86 7.32 -5.13 9.62
N GLY A 87 8.63 -5.02 9.67
CA GLY A 87 9.41 -5.15 10.90
C GLY A 87 9.85 -6.60 11.17
N PHE A 88 11.11 -6.73 11.60
CA PHE A 88 11.74 -8.03 11.86
C PHE A 88 10.95 -8.90 12.85
N PRO A 89 10.44 -8.38 14.00
CA PRO A 89 9.66 -9.19 14.92
C PRO A 89 8.38 -9.76 14.31
N ALA A 90 7.64 -8.94 13.53
CA ALA A 90 6.40 -9.39 12.89
C ALA A 90 6.68 -10.45 11.80
N CYS A 91 7.70 -10.22 10.98
CA CYS A 91 8.09 -11.18 9.95
C CYS A 91 8.56 -12.52 10.56
N GLN A 92 9.29 -12.48 11.69
CA GLN A 92 9.67 -13.69 12.41
C GLN A 92 8.46 -14.43 12.99
N ALA A 93 7.51 -13.69 13.58
CA ALA A 93 6.33 -14.29 14.22
C ALA A 93 5.45 -15.05 13.21
N VAL A 94 5.27 -14.50 11.99
CA VAL A 94 4.46 -15.16 10.95
C VAL A 94 5.25 -16.19 10.13
N GLY A 95 6.56 -16.13 10.15
CA GLY A 95 7.46 -17.02 9.42
C GLY A 95 7.67 -16.65 7.94
N LYS A 96 8.71 -17.22 7.34
CA LYS A 96 9.20 -16.87 6.00
C LYS A 96 8.15 -17.03 4.90
N GLN A 97 7.37 -18.11 4.93
CA GLN A 97 6.36 -18.38 3.89
C GLN A 97 5.26 -17.31 3.86
N VAL A 98 4.76 -16.92 5.03
CA VAL A 98 3.70 -15.90 5.14
C VAL A 98 4.28 -14.54 4.77
N SER A 99 5.46 -14.18 5.28
CA SER A 99 6.13 -12.94 4.89
C SER A 99 6.35 -12.85 3.38
N TRP A 100 6.78 -13.93 2.74
CA TRP A 100 6.95 -14.00 1.28
C TRP A 100 5.63 -13.81 0.54
N LYS A 101 4.56 -14.49 0.99
CA LYS A 101 3.22 -14.38 0.39
C LYS A 101 2.72 -12.94 0.40
N TYR A 102 2.82 -12.25 1.55
CA TYR A 102 2.33 -10.88 1.69
C TYR A 102 3.25 -9.83 1.07
N ASN A 103 4.57 -9.98 1.19
CA ASN A 103 5.49 -8.92 0.77
C ASN A 103 5.96 -9.06 -0.68
N VAL A 104 5.91 -10.27 -1.25
CA VAL A 104 6.37 -10.52 -2.62
C VAL A 104 5.21 -10.91 -3.55
N GLU A 105 4.49 -11.97 -3.23
CA GLU A 105 3.44 -12.48 -4.12
C GLU A 105 2.26 -11.51 -4.19
N ALA A 106 1.83 -10.97 -3.06
CA ALA A 106 0.75 -9.99 -3.02
C ALA A 106 1.14 -8.69 -3.75
N THR A 107 2.39 -8.24 -3.64
CA THR A 107 2.88 -7.08 -4.40
C THR A 107 2.77 -7.33 -5.92
N LYS A 108 3.20 -8.50 -6.39
CA LYS A 108 3.06 -8.90 -7.80
C LYS A 108 1.60 -8.99 -8.24
N ASN A 109 0.74 -9.54 -7.38
CA ASN A 109 -0.70 -9.65 -7.61
C ASN A 109 -1.34 -8.26 -7.75
N VAL A 110 -1.10 -7.36 -6.82
CA VAL A 110 -1.64 -5.99 -6.85
C VAL A 110 -1.13 -5.22 -8.07
N TYR A 111 0.17 -5.33 -8.38
CA TYR A 111 0.76 -4.72 -9.57
C TYR A 111 0.12 -5.24 -10.86
N GLY A 112 -0.02 -6.56 -11.00
CA GLY A 112 -0.65 -7.18 -12.16
C GLY A 112 -2.10 -6.70 -12.36
N GLN A 113 -2.90 -6.65 -11.30
CA GLN A 113 -4.27 -6.13 -11.36
C GLN A 113 -4.31 -4.64 -11.75
N ALA A 114 -3.39 -3.82 -11.20
CA ALA A 114 -3.29 -2.40 -11.55
C ALA A 114 -2.92 -2.21 -13.02
N ALA A 115 -1.96 -2.99 -13.53
CA ALA A 115 -1.56 -2.98 -14.93
C ALA A 115 -2.71 -3.39 -15.87
N ASP A 116 -3.40 -4.48 -15.55
CA ASP A 116 -4.56 -4.97 -16.34
C ASP A 116 -5.73 -3.95 -16.37
N LEU A 117 -5.89 -3.17 -15.30
CA LEU A 117 -6.85 -2.06 -15.25
C LEU A 117 -6.36 -0.82 -16.00
N GLY A 118 -5.13 -0.82 -16.49
CA GLY A 118 -4.50 0.31 -17.17
C GLY A 118 -4.33 1.51 -16.24
N VAL A 119 -3.94 1.29 -14.98
CA VAL A 119 -3.62 2.36 -14.02
C VAL A 119 -2.40 3.13 -14.51
N GLU A 120 -2.46 4.47 -14.46
CA GLU A 120 -1.40 5.32 -14.99
C GLU A 120 -0.13 5.30 -14.14
N ARG A 121 -0.29 5.13 -12.82
CA ARG A 121 0.82 5.17 -11.87
C ARG A 121 0.69 4.12 -10.79
N PHE A 122 1.74 3.35 -10.61
CA PHE A 122 1.90 2.44 -9.48
C PHE A 122 3.05 2.92 -8.59
N VAL A 123 2.78 3.16 -7.31
CA VAL A 123 3.78 3.56 -6.31
C VAL A 123 3.93 2.42 -5.33
N PHE A 124 5.15 1.92 -5.20
CA PHE A 124 5.50 0.85 -4.26
C PHE A 124 6.36 1.40 -3.13
N ALA A 125 5.93 1.21 -1.89
CA ALA A 125 6.73 1.52 -0.73
C ALA A 125 7.81 0.45 -0.56
N SER A 126 9.03 0.77 -0.93
CA SER A 126 10.19 -0.08 -0.74
C SER A 126 10.74 0.06 0.70
N THR A 127 11.97 -0.30 0.94
CA THR A 127 12.60 -0.26 2.26
C THR A 127 14.05 0.21 2.18
N TYR A 128 14.45 1.05 3.13
CA TYR A 128 15.86 1.44 3.27
C TYR A 128 16.77 0.26 3.66
N SER A 129 16.19 -0.82 4.22
CA SER A 129 16.95 -2.03 4.55
C SER A 129 17.61 -2.70 3.35
N ASN A 130 17.20 -2.35 2.14
CA ASN A 130 17.85 -2.81 0.91
C ASN A 130 19.31 -2.37 0.81
N TYR A 131 19.69 -1.26 1.44
CA TYR A 131 21.07 -0.76 1.42
C TYR A 131 22.00 -1.46 2.43
N GLY A 132 21.40 -2.13 3.44
CA GLY A 132 22.17 -2.78 4.50
C GLY A 132 22.96 -1.80 5.36
N MET A 133 24.10 -2.26 5.87
CA MET A 133 25.01 -1.41 6.62
C MET A 133 26.02 -0.74 5.68
N SER A 134 26.19 0.57 5.85
CA SER A 134 27.25 1.31 5.16
C SER A 134 28.61 0.76 5.56
N THR A 135 29.46 0.49 4.59
CA THR A 135 30.81 -0.03 4.82
C THR A 135 31.85 1.05 5.08
N ASP A 136 31.53 2.29 4.74
CA ASP A 136 32.41 3.47 4.87
C ASP A 136 31.95 4.44 5.95
N GLY A 137 30.85 4.13 6.66
CA GLY A 137 30.30 4.96 7.71
C GLY A 137 29.56 6.21 7.20
N LEU A 138 29.40 6.38 5.91
CA LEU A 138 28.66 7.49 5.31
C LEU A 138 27.17 7.16 5.23
N PRO A 139 26.28 8.18 5.26
CA PRO A 139 24.87 7.97 4.97
C PRO A 139 24.67 7.39 3.58
N VAL A 140 23.75 6.39 3.48
CA VAL A 140 23.36 5.83 2.18
C VAL A 140 22.41 6.78 1.45
N THR A 141 22.48 6.75 0.12
CA THR A 141 21.63 7.51 -0.80
C THR A 141 21.00 6.55 -1.81
N GLU A 142 20.13 7.05 -2.67
CA GLU A 142 19.51 6.26 -3.75
C GLU A 142 20.53 5.69 -4.75
N GLU A 143 21.72 6.27 -4.84
CA GLU A 143 22.84 5.82 -5.71
C GLU A 143 23.71 4.75 -5.02
N SER A 144 23.50 4.50 -3.74
CA SER A 144 24.28 3.52 -2.98
C SER A 144 23.97 2.09 -3.45
N PRO A 145 24.98 1.18 -3.50
CA PRO A 145 24.75 -0.20 -3.86
C PRO A 145 23.83 -0.91 -2.87
N LEU A 146 22.96 -1.78 -3.37
CA LEU A 146 22.08 -2.58 -2.54
C LEU A 146 22.87 -3.73 -1.90
N ASN A 147 22.77 -3.83 -0.57
CA ASN A 147 23.46 -4.86 0.23
C ASN A 147 22.55 -5.32 1.40
N PRO A 148 21.37 -5.92 1.13
CA PRO A 148 20.46 -6.39 2.18
C PRO A 148 21.12 -7.48 3.03
N GLN A 149 20.88 -7.44 4.37
CA GLN A 149 21.41 -8.42 5.33
C GLN A 149 20.42 -9.56 5.59
#